data_d22bfd9b780ec8f9169c18c072cdb89a
#
_entry.id   d22bfd9b780ec8f9169c18c072cdb89a
#
_cell.length_a   1.000
_cell.length_b   1.000
_cell.length_c   1.000
_cell.angle_alpha   90.00
_cell.angle_beta   90.00
_cell.angle_gamma   90.00
#
_symmetry.space_group_name_H-M   'P 1'
#
loop_
_entity.id
_entity.type
_entity.pdbx_description
1 polymer ?
#
loop_
_entity_poly.entity_id
_entity_poly.type
_entity_poly.pdbx_seq_one_letter_code
_entity_poly.pdbx_strand_id
1 'polypeptide(L)'
;FMLGEGTPELVNLGKISVQTAPGRTTKQGDAYLGLLCSIPTAEQTPVGKVNGILLNKTVGRLALGESFQLTGKVRPSNAANQAITWSSSDENVAKVDANGLVTSVAAGNVVITATSVETGVTATCTLTVVDMTGKPVSTAYTVSAKHDALYSFNPELPDSTATEVATFSGGTNITGLAYDYEGGLYYVVNEGGLPYIYYYDLTSKQTTLKGQVYTFTDANDLAYDPVNKVLYVVAGFYLFQFNPSRMDPTQLNYWTAYRDMSGMTNIPSPRTVACKDGNVYVLARGYGNTELIRADVDLTTFTKLAEVDLMVENRLNEMDYDPTTGLFYVTDSAHRLYSFDETGAI
;
A
#
# COMPACT_ATOMS: atom_id res chain seq x y z
N PHE A 1 15.11 -24.93 -15.10
CA PHE A 1 14.23 -26.11 -14.86
C PHE A 1 15.10 -27.20 -14.26
N MET A 2 14.87 -27.54 -13.00
CA MET A 2 15.44 -28.77 -12.45
C MET A 2 14.44 -29.90 -12.73
N LEU A 3 14.84 -30.88 -13.52
CA LEU A 3 14.12 -32.14 -13.63
C LEU A 3 14.35 -32.90 -12.32
N GLY A 4 13.24 -33.26 -11.64
CA GLY A 4 13.32 -34.17 -10.50
C GLY A 4 13.93 -35.51 -10.91
N GLU A 5 14.57 -36.19 -9.97
CA GLU A 5 15.14 -37.52 -10.16
C GLU A 5 14.05 -38.56 -10.52
N GLY A 6 13.83 -38.74 -11.77
CA GLY A 6 12.98 -39.78 -12.37
C GLY A 6 13.23 -39.83 -13.87
N THR A 7 13.30 -41.00 -14.43
CA THR A 7 13.42 -41.17 -15.90
C THR A 7 12.15 -40.62 -16.55
N PRO A 8 12.24 -39.60 -17.43
CA PRO A 8 11.08 -39.08 -18.11
C PRO A 8 10.51 -40.13 -19.06
N GLU A 9 9.26 -40.54 -18.83
CA GLU A 9 8.53 -41.33 -19.83
C GLU A 9 8.00 -40.38 -20.91
N LEU A 10 8.35 -40.66 -22.15
CA LEU A 10 7.81 -39.97 -23.33
C LEU A 10 6.38 -40.45 -23.56
N VAL A 11 5.42 -39.66 -23.13
CA VAL A 11 4.00 -39.91 -23.45
C VAL A 11 3.70 -39.28 -24.81
N ASN A 12 3.30 -40.12 -25.77
CA ASN A 12 2.86 -39.65 -27.07
C ASN A 12 1.44 -39.08 -26.95
N LEU A 13 1.33 -37.75 -26.88
CA LEU A 13 0.08 -37.01 -26.75
C LEU A 13 -0.74 -36.89 -28.03
N GLY A 14 -0.32 -37.59 -29.13
CA GLY A 14 -1.01 -37.51 -30.41
C GLY A 14 -0.69 -36.23 -31.20
N LYS A 15 -1.46 -36.00 -32.27
CA LYS A 15 -1.29 -34.78 -33.09
C LYS A 15 -1.85 -33.56 -32.36
N ILE A 16 -0.98 -32.61 -32.03
CA ILE A 16 -1.40 -31.30 -31.56
C ILE A 16 -1.61 -30.40 -32.79
N SER A 17 -2.83 -29.92 -33.00
CA SER A 17 -3.12 -28.89 -34.00
C SER A 17 -3.03 -27.51 -33.35
N VAL A 18 -2.08 -26.70 -33.82
CA VAL A 18 -1.99 -25.29 -33.42
C VAL A 18 -2.86 -24.47 -34.35
N GLN A 19 -3.97 -23.89 -33.83
CA GLN A 19 -4.74 -22.90 -34.58
C GLN A 19 -4.03 -21.55 -34.45
N THR A 20 -3.61 -21.02 -35.60
CA THR A 20 -3.10 -19.65 -35.68
C THR A 20 -4.28 -18.68 -35.88
N ALA A 21 -4.19 -17.49 -35.28
CA ALA A 21 -5.15 -16.43 -35.51
C ALA A 21 -5.23 -16.07 -37.02
N PRO A 22 -6.43 -15.74 -37.55
CA PRO A 22 -6.59 -15.37 -38.96
C PRO A 22 -5.63 -14.22 -39.34
N GLY A 23 -4.84 -14.44 -40.40
CA GLY A 23 -3.95 -13.42 -40.97
C GLY A 23 -2.46 -13.54 -40.65
N ARG A 24 -2.02 -14.54 -39.90
CA ARG A 24 -0.59 -14.84 -39.76
C ARG A 24 -0.22 -16.12 -40.50
N THR A 25 0.70 -16.00 -41.46
CA THR A 25 1.35 -17.15 -42.10
C THR A 25 2.51 -17.61 -41.23
N THR A 26 2.41 -18.80 -40.63
CA THR A 26 3.57 -19.46 -40.01
C THR A 26 4.32 -20.23 -41.08
N LYS A 27 5.65 -20.06 -41.15
CA LYS A 27 6.51 -20.93 -41.93
C LYS A 27 6.54 -22.32 -41.28
N GLN A 28 6.39 -23.35 -42.14
CA GLN A 28 6.48 -24.74 -41.70
C GLN A 28 7.89 -24.99 -41.14
N GLY A 29 7.96 -25.33 -39.84
CA GLY A 29 9.23 -25.67 -39.18
C GLY A 29 9.52 -24.87 -37.89
N ASP A 30 8.83 -23.78 -37.61
CA ASP A 30 9.15 -22.90 -36.49
C ASP A 30 8.17 -23.01 -35.29
N ALA A 31 7.55 -24.17 -35.06
CA ALA A 31 6.74 -24.41 -33.88
C ALA A 31 7.64 -24.92 -32.74
N TYR A 32 8.09 -24.01 -31.88
CA TYR A 32 8.71 -24.38 -30.61
C TYR A 32 7.61 -24.71 -29.60
N LEU A 33 7.46 -26.02 -29.30
CA LEU A 33 6.62 -26.42 -28.16
C LEU A 33 7.45 -26.24 -26.89
N GLY A 34 7.32 -25.08 -26.25
CA GLY A 34 8.04 -24.73 -25.04
C GLY A 34 7.42 -25.28 -23.76
N LEU A 35 6.55 -26.27 -23.79
CA LEU A 35 5.93 -26.80 -22.59
C LEU A 35 5.89 -28.31 -22.56
N LEU A 36 6.88 -28.90 -21.89
CA LEU A 36 6.79 -30.26 -21.38
C LEU A 36 6.29 -30.19 -19.94
N CYS A 37 4.97 -30.27 -19.74
CA CYS A 37 4.41 -30.60 -18.45
C CYS A 37 4.35 -32.10 -18.31
N SER A 38 5.16 -32.70 -17.47
CA SER A 38 4.83 -34.01 -16.93
C SER A 38 3.65 -33.87 -15.98
N ILE A 39 2.50 -34.43 -16.33
CA ILE A 39 1.41 -34.59 -15.38
C ILE A 39 1.78 -35.82 -14.54
N PRO A 40 2.10 -35.69 -13.26
CA PRO A 40 2.34 -36.83 -12.42
C PRO A 40 1.02 -37.63 -12.35
N THR A 41 1.06 -38.91 -12.66
CA THR A 41 -0.04 -39.82 -12.33
C THR A 41 -0.22 -39.82 -10.82
N ALA A 42 -1.47 -39.94 -10.36
CA ALA A 42 -1.84 -39.78 -8.95
C ALA A 42 -1.10 -40.67 -7.93
N GLU A 43 -0.28 -41.61 -8.40
CA GLU A 43 0.49 -42.56 -7.57
C GLU A 43 1.97 -42.16 -7.35
N GLN A 44 2.48 -41.06 -7.98
CA GLN A 44 3.91 -40.73 -7.91
C GLN A 44 4.18 -39.23 -7.79
N THR A 45 3.51 -38.51 -6.91
CA THR A 45 4.08 -37.26 -6.42
C THR A 45 5.17 -37.60 -5.40
N PRO A 46 6.46 -37.40 -5.72
CA PRO A 46 7.49 -37.56 -4.70
C PRO A 46 7.14 -36.66 -3.53
N VAL A 47 7.03 -37.23 -2.36
CA VAL A 47 6.81 -36.46 -1.14
C VAL A 47 8.08 -35.66 -0.90
N GLY A 48 8.06 -34.36 -1.20
CA GLY A 48 9.20 -33.49 -1.00
C GLY A 48 9.46 -33.28 0.49
N LYS A 49 10.74 -33.21 0.87
CA LYS A 49 11.12 -32.73 2.20
C LYS A 49 10.88 -31.24 2.30
N VAL A 50 10.55 -30.74 3.48
CA VAL A 50 10.37 -29.31 3.74
C VAL A 50 11.68 -28.57 3.45
N ASN A 51 11.64 -27.58 2.56
CA ASN A 51 12.76 -26.73 2.17
C ASN A 51 12.51 -25.24 2.45
N GLY A 52 11.33 -24.87 2.95
CA GLY A 52 11.00 -23.51 3.33
C GLY A 52 9.67 -23.42 4.12
N ILE A 53 9.49 -22.29 4.79
CA ILE A 53 8.23 -21.92 5.45
C ILE A 53 7.86 -20.52 4.94
N LEU A 54 6.62 -20.34 4.52
CA LEU A 54 6.05 -19.06 4.17
C LEU A 54 5.18 -18.57 5.32
N LEU A 55 5.55 -17.46 5.95
CA LEU A 55 4.74 -16.80 6.97
C LEU A 55 3.74 -15.82 6.32
N ASN A 56 2.58 -15.63 6.97
CA ASN A 56 1.63 -14.59 6.59
C ASN A 56 2.18 -13.17 6.88
N LYS A 57 3.19 -13.06 7.77
CA LYS A 57 3.82 -11.80 8.15
C LYS A 57 5.28 -12.05 8.54
N THR A 58 6.20 -11.19 8.07
CA THR A 58 7.64 -11.26 8.39
C THR A 58 8.12 -10.10 9.27
N VAL A 59 7.34 -9.02 9.31
CA VAL A 59 7.55 -7.85 10.19
C VAL A 59 6.20 -7.42 10.73
N GLY A 60 6.14 -6.98 11.99
CA GLY A 60 4.89 -6.52 12.60
C GLY A 60 5.10 -5.54 13.75
N ARG A 61 4.04 -4.78 14.06
CA ARG A 61 3.94 -3.96 15.28
C ARG A 61 2.68 -4.37 16.03
N LEU A 62 2.76 -4.40 17.36
CA LEU A 62 1.68 -4.85 18.24
C LEU A 62 1.65 -3.94 19.48
N ALA A 63 0.46 -3.50 19.88
CA ALA A 63 0.34 -2.78 21.15
C ALA A 63 0.56 -3.71 22.33
N LEU A 64 1.07 -3.17 23.42
CA LEU A 64 1.15 -3.88 24.69
C LEU A 64 -0.22 -4.35 25.15
N GLY A 65 -0.36 -5.65 25.44
CA GLY A 65 -1.62 -6.30 25.82
C GLY A 65 -2.40 -6.90 24.64
N GLU A 66 -2.01 -6.64 23.40
CA GLU A 66 -2.66 -7.20 22.21
C GLU A 66 -2.05 -8.53 21.76
N SER A 67 -2.77 -9.22 20.87
CA SER A 67 -2.35 -10.49 20.27
C SER A 67 -2.67 -10.52 18.78
N PHE A 68 -1.89 -11.26 17.98
CA PHE A 68 -2.21 -11.55 16.59
C PHE A 68 -1.85 -12.98 16.20
N GLN A 69 -2.51 -13.50 15.18
CA GLN A 69 -2.29 -14.86 14.68
C GLN A 69 -1.21 -14.86 13.60
N LEU A 70 -0.05 -15.46 13.91
CA LEU A 70 0.98 -15.78 12.93
C LEU A 70 0.71 -17.17 12.37
N THR A 71 0.73 -17.32 11.05
CA THR A 71 0.53 -18.60 10.37
C THR A 71 1.69 -18.92 9.45
N GLY A 72 2.08 -20.18 9.39
CA GLY A 72 3.14 -20.66 8.52
C GLY A 72 2.64 -21.77 7.59
N LYS A 73 3.07 -21.72 6.33
CA LYS A 73 2.83 -22.77 5.34
C LYS A 73 4.16 -23.34 4.86
N VAL A 74 4.37 -24.63 5.06
CA VAL A 74 5.59 -25.30 4.59
C VAL A 74 5.63 -25.44 3.08
N ARG A 75 6.84 -25.48 2.53
CA ARG A 75 7.13 -25.72 1.12
C ARG A 75 8.05 -26.92 0.98
N PRO A 76 7.83 -27.80 -0.03
CA PRO A 76 6.67 -27.81 -0.93
C PRO A 76 5.38 -28.24 -0.20
N SER A 77 4.22 -27.91 -0.77
CA SER A 77 2.90 -28.19 -0.15
C SER A 77 2.57 -29.69 -0.05
N ASN A 78 3.29 -30.56 -0.76
CA ASN A 78 3.18 -32.02 -0.70
C ASN A 78 4.19 -32.67 0.26
N ALA A 79 4.85 -31.90 1.13
CA ALA A 79 5.69 -32.46 2.19
C ALA A 79 4.90 -33.37 3.12
N ALA A 80 5.48 -34.51 3.50
CA ALA A 80 4.81 -35.52 4.34
C ALA A 80 4.46 -34.99 5.72
N ASN A 81 5.35 -34.21 6.32
CA ASN A 81 5.15 -33.60 7.61
C ASN A 81 5.13 -32.07 7.46
N GLN A 82 3.97 -31.48 7.64
CA GLN A 82 3.76 -30.02 7.56
C GLN A 82 3.75 -29.36 8.94
N ALA A 83 4.12 -30.10 10.00
CA ALA A 83 4.11 -29.56 11.35
C ALA A 83 5.18 -28.50 11.55
N ILE A 84 4.80 -27.41 12.22
CA ILE A 84 5.62 -26.27 12.57
C ILE A 84 5.60 -26.11 14.08
N THR A 85 6.75 -25.84 14.67
CA THR A 85 6.88 -25.36 16.04
C THR A 85 7.21 -23.89 16.06
N TRP A 86 6.80 -23.20 17.11
CA TRP A 86 6.98 -21.76 17.29
C TRP A 86 7.87 -21.48 18.51
N SER A 87 8.67 -20.44 18.42
CA SER A 87 9.46 -19.95 19.55
C SER A 87 9.61 -18.43 19.48
N SER A 88 9.77 -17.81 20.65
CA SER A 88 10.10 -16.41 20.81
C SER A 88 11.56 -16.24 21.21
N SER A 89 12.24 -15.24 20.67
CA SER A 89 13.60 -14.89 21.10
C SER A 89 13.64 -14.23 22.48
N ASP A 90 12.51 -13.63 22.92
CA ASP A 90 12.34 -13.05 24.25
C ASP A 90 10.86 -13.12 24.68
N GLU A 91 10.54 -14.08 25.54
CA GLU A 91 9.19 -14.26 26.07
C GLU A 91 8.76 -13.16 27.07
N ASN A 92 9.71 -12.33 27.55
CA ASN A 92 9.36 -11.16 28.36
C ASN A 92 8.83 -10.01 27.50
N VAL A 93 9.11 -10.01 26.18
CA VAL A 93 8.59 -9.03 25.22
C VAL A 93 7.33 -9.55 24.55
N ALA A 94 7.36 -10.75 24.00
CA ALA A 94 6.17 -11.42 23.45
C ALA A 94 6.29 -12.95 23.55
N LYS A 95 5.17 -13.60 23.81
CA LYS A 95 5.02 -15.07 23.81
C LYS A 95 4.33 -15.53 22.54
N VAL A 96 4.62 -16.76 22.16
CA VAL A 96 3.90 -17.44 21.07
C VAL A 96 3.44 -18.82 21.54
N ASP A 97 2.20 -19.17 21.27
CA ASP A 97 1.65 -20.49 21.60
C ASP A 97 1.95 -21.52 20.49
N ALA A 98 1.57 -22.78 20.73
CA ALA A 98 1.75 -23.88 19.78
C ALA A 98 0.99 -23.69 18.46
N ASN A 99 -0.03 -22.85 18.43
CA ASN A 99 -0.85 -22.54 17.25
C ASN A 99 -0.35 -21.30 16.51
N GLY A 100 0.68 -20.62 17.02
CA GLY A 100 1.22 -19.40 16.43
C GLY A 100 0.48 -18.12 16.87
N LEU A 101 -0.33 -18.17 17.94
CA LEU A 101 -0.89 -16.96 18.54
C LEU A 101 0.21 -16.23 19.32
N VAL A 102 0.56 -15.05 18.84
CA VAL A 102 1.57 -14.18 19.47
C VAL A 102 0.86 -13.21 20.39
N THR A 103 1.31 -13.12 21.65
CA THR A 103 0.77 -12.21 22.68
C THR A 103 1.88 -11.35 23.22
N SER A 104 1.68 -10.01 23.19
CA SER A 104 2.62 -9.06 23.74
C SER A 104 2.62 -9.07 25.27
N VAL A 105 3.82 -8.86 25.87
CA VAL A 105 4.04 -8.87 27.34
C VAL A 105 4.66 -7.56 27.81
N ALA A 106 5.66 -7.05 27.10
CA ALA A 106 6.32 -5.77 27.38
C ALA A 106 6.77 -5.09 26.08
N ALA A 107 6.95 -3.77 26.13
CA ALA A 107 7.49 -3.02 25.00
C ALA A 107 8.93 -3.45 24.67
N GLY A 108 9.25 -3.58 23.38
CA GLY A 108 10.56 -4.02 22.91
C GLY A 108 10.51 -4.68 21.53
N ASN A 109 11.66 -5.12 21.06
CA ASN A 109 11.80 -5.87 19.81
C ASN A 109 12.02 -7.34 20.12
N VAL A 110 11.35 -8.22 19.34
CA VAL A 110 11.44 -9.66 19.50
C VAL A 110 11.34 -10.34 18.14
N VAL A 111 11.93 -11.52 18.00
CA VAL A 111 11.84 -12.35 16.80
C VAL A 111 11.03 -13.61 17.13
N ILE A 112 9.93 -13.81 16.40
CA ILE A 112 9.16 -15.05 16.47
C ILE A 112 9.64 -15.97 15.34
N THR A 113 9.99 -17.20 15.69
CA THR A 113 10.54 -18.19 14.76
C THR A 113 9.60 -19.34 14.59
N ALA A 114 9.29 -19.65 13.34
CA ALA A 114 8.63 -20.90 12.93
C ALA A 114 9.69 -21.90 12.50
N THR A 115 9.64 -23.14 12.98
CA THR A 115 10.60 -24.21 12.68
C THR A 115 9.87 -25.45 12.17
N SER A 116 10.27 -25.96 11.02
CA SER A 116 9.75 -27.24 10.51
C SER A 116 10.19 -28.40 11.41
N VAL A 117 9.24 -29.20 11.85
CA VAL A 117 9.51 -30.41 12.65
C VAL A 117 10.29 -31.44 11.84
N GLU A 118 10.09 -31.48 10.52
CA GLU A 118 10.73 -32.48 9.65
C GLU A 118 12.21 -32.18 9.41
N THR A 119 12.55 -30.94 9.10
CA THR A 119 13.88 -30.60 8.55
C THR A 119 14.64 -29.55 9.37
N GLY A 120 13.95 -28.90 10.33
CA GLY A 120 14.55 -27.81 11.09
C GLY A 120 14.69 -26.49 10.30
N VAL A 121 14.18 -26.41 9.08
CA VAL A 121 14.13 -25.15 8.32
C VAL A 121 13.28 -24.12 9.05
N THR A 122 13.74 -22.89 9.11
CA THR A 122 13.12 -21.80 9.86
C THR A 122 12.63 -20.67 8.99
N ALA A 123 11.63 -19.94 9.49
CA ALA A 123 11.23 -18.62 9.00
C ALA A 123 10.95 -17.72 10.19
N THR A 124 11.20 -16.43 10.07
CA THR A 124 11.12 -15.49 11.18
C THR A 124 10.18 -14.33 10.90
N CYS A 125 9.54 -13.82 11.96
CA CYS A 125 8.82 -12.57 12.00
C CYS A 125 9.46 -11.67 13.05
N THR A 126 9.97 -10.50 12.64
CA THR A 126 10.45 -9.47 13.56
C THR A 126 9.26 -8.67 14.05
N LEU A 127 9.09 -8.58 15.36
CA LEU A 127 7.97 -7.89 15.98
C LEU A 127 8.48 -6.78 16.89
N THR A 128 7.88 -5.58 16.78
CA THR A 128 8.04 -4.49 17.72
C THR A 128 6.79 -4.37 18.58
N VAL A 129 6.91 -4.56 19.87
CA VAL A 129 5.83 -4.29 20.84
C VAL A 129 5.95 -2.84 21.32
N VAL A 130 4.87 -2.08 21.19
CA VAL A 130 4.81 -0.66 21.53
C VAL A 130 3.93 -0.45 22.75
N ASP A 131 4.44 0.28 23.76
CA ASP A 131 3.60 0.74 24.86
C ASP A 131 2.89 2.04 24.45
N MET A 132 1.58 1.95 24.27
CA MET A 132 0.70 3.07 23.93
C MET A 132 0.08 3.75 25.16
N THR A 133 0.44 3.33 26.38
CA THR A 133 -0.11 3.88 27.61
C THR A 133 0.23 5.38 27.74
N GLY A 134 -0.80 6.20 27.80
CA GLY A 134 -0.65 7.66 27.94
C GLY A 134 -0.13 8.41 26.70
N LYS A 135 0.04 7.71 25.56
CA LYS A 135 0.33 8.37 24.28
C LYS A 135 -0.98 8.84 23.63
N PRO A 136 -0.99 10.01 22.98
CA PRO A 136 -2.11 10.39 22.14
C PRO A 136 -2.29 9.33 21.04
N VAL A 137 -3.53 8.89 20.84
CA VAL A 137 -3.85 7.94 19.78
C VAL A 137 -4.11 8.74 18.51
N SER A 138 -3.17 8.72 17.58
CA SER A 138 -3.41 9.21 16.22
C SER A 138 -4.44 8.30 15.53
N THR A 139 -5.40 8.90 14.86
CA THR A 139 -6.35 8.17 14.01
C THR A 139 -6.06 8.53 12.57
N ALA A 140 -5.62 7.55 11.81
CA ALA A 140 -5.50 7.67 10.37
C ALA A 140 -6.76 7.14 9.69
N TYR A 141 -7.06 7.70 8.54
CA TYR A 141 -8.17 7.29 7.68
C TYR A 141 -7.63 6.79 6.34
N THR A 142 -8.30 5.81 5.77
CA THR A 142 -8.01 5.29 4.43
C THR A 142 -9.30 4.85 3.74
N VAL A 143 -9.28 4.83 2.43
CA VAL A 143 -10.40 4.31 1.64
C VAL A 143 -10.03 3.00 0.96
N SER A 144 -10.98 2.07 0.94
CA SER A 144 -10.88 0.86 0.16
C SER A 144 -11.59 1.05 -1.17
N ALA A 145 -10.84 1.15 -2.25
CA ALA A 145 -11.40 1.22 -3.61
C ALA A 145 -12.24 -0.01 -3.99
N LYS A 146 -12.03 -1.15 -3.31
CA LYS A 146 -12.79 -2.38 -3.55
C LYS A 146 -14.17 -2.39 -2.89
N HIS A 147 -14.31 -1.69 -1.76
CA HIS A 147 -15.52 -1.74 -0.95
C HIS A 147 -16.22 -0.38 -0.86
N ASP A 148 -15.69 0.66 -1.51
CA ASP A 148 -16.18 2.04 -1.45
C ASP A 148 -16.41 2.51 -0.01
N ALA A 149 -15.52 2.11 0.89
CA ALA A 149 -15.65 2.30 2.32
C ALA A 149 -14.47 3.05 2.92
N LEU A 150 -14.78 3.92 3.88
CA LEU A 150 -13.83 4.64 4.72
C LEU A 150 -13.50 3.78 5.93
N TYR A 151 -12.22 3.61 6.20
CA TYR A 151 -11.70 2.93 7.38
C TYR A 151 -10.87 3.87 8.23
N SER A 152 -10.90 3.67 9.55
CA SER A 152 -9.96 4.28 10.49
C SER A 152 -9.04 3.22 11.09
N PHE A 153 -7.79 3.61 11.36
CA PHE A 153 -6.80 2.75 12.01
C PHE A 153 -5.81 3.60 12.81
N ASN A 154 -5.05 2.95 13.69
CA ASN A 154 -3.95 3.61 14.39
C ASN A 154 -2.67 3.47 13.54
N PRO A 155 -2.05 4.55 13.03
CA PRO A 155 -0.86 4.47 12.20
C PRO A 155 0.38 3.99 12.96
N GLU A 156 0.42 4.13 14.30
CA GLU A 156 1.48 3.57 15.14
C GLU A 156 1.38 2.03 15.24
N LEU A 157 0.20 1.49 14.93
CA LEU A 157 -0.11 0.06 14.95
C LEU A 157 -0.79 -0.36 13.64
N PRO A 158 -0.12 -0.23 12.48
CA PRO A 158 -0.73 -0.49 11.17
C PRO A 158 -1.18 -1.94 10.97
N ASP A 159 -0.71 -2.85 11.84
CA ASP A 159 -1.13 -4.25 11.88
C ASP A 159 -2.43 -4.49 12.64
N SER A 160 -2.93 -3.48 13.37
CA SER A 160 -4.23 -3.56 14.03
C SER A 160 -5.37 -3.62 13.01
N THR A 161 -6.50 -4.18 13.41
CA THR A 161 -7.68 -4.24 12.55
C THR A 161 -8.24 -2.85 12.28
N ALA A 162 -8.32 -2.45 11.02
CA ALA A 162 -8.99 -1.23 10.63
C ALA A 162 -10.50 -1.32 10.88
N THR A 163 -11.09 -0.24 11.39
CA THR A 163 -12.52 -0.15 11.67
C THR A 163 -13.23 0.58 10.53
N GLU A 164 -14.26 -0.02 9.96
CA GLU A 164 -15.11 0.65 8.98
C GLU A 164 -15.87 1.81 9.63
N VAL A 165 -15.72 3.00 9.07
CA VAL A 165 -16.35 4.25 9.55
C VAL A 165 -17.59 4.60 8.74
N ALA A 166 -17.51 4.42 7.43
CA ALA A 166 -18.60 4.73 6.50
C ALA A 166 -18.44 3.97 5.18
N THR A 167 -19.57 3.78 4.49
CA THR A 167 -19.60 3.35 3.09
C THR A 167 -19.97 4.55 2.24
N PHE A 168 -19.26 4.80 1.16
CA PHE A 168 -19.58 5.87 0.22
C PHE A 168 -20.49 5.32 -0.90
N SER A 169 -21.66 5.91 -1.07
CA SER A 169 -22.54 5.54 -2.18
C SER A 169 -22.11 6.29 -3.45
N GLY A 170 -21.73 5.56 -4.47
CA GLY A 170 -21.65 6.09 -5.85
C GLY A 170 -20.26 6.35 -6.41
N GLY A 171 -19.17 5.85 -5.81
CA GLY A 171 -17.85 6.10 -6.39
C GLY A 171 -16.88 4.96 -6.22
N THR A 172 -16.59 4.23 -7.28
CA THR A 172 -15.59 3.15 -7.31
C THR A 172 -14.15 3.62 -7.58
N ASN A 173 -13.91 4.94 -7.66
CA ASN A 173 -12.62 5.49 -8.08
C ASN A 173 -12.18 6.66 -7.18
N ILE A 174 -12.18 6.42 -5.87
CA ILE A 174 -11.61 7.35 -4.89
C ILE A 174 -10.09 7.23 -4.93
N THR A 175 -9.39 8.34 -5.14
CA THR A 175 -7.94 8.35 -5.34
C THR A 175 -7.17 9.25 -4.39
N GLY A 176 -7.84 10.02 -3.55
CA GLY A 176 -7.20 10.86 -2.55
C GLY A 176 -8.15 11.19 -1.40
N LEU A 177 -7.59 11.33 -0.21
CA LEU A 177 -8.30 11.62 1.03
C LEU A 177 -7.49 12.61 1.86
N ALA A 178 -8.13 13.64 2.42
CA ALA A 178 -7.48 14.62 3.28
C ALA A 178 -8.35 15.01 4.47
N TYR A 179 -7.78 14.98 5.66
CA TYR A 179 -8.44 15.43 6.89
C TYR A 179 -8.35 16.95 7.04
N ASP A 180 -9.44 17.61 7.42
CA ASP A 180 -9.51 19.07 7.54
C ASP A 180 -9.07 19.61 8.91
N TYR A 181 -8.78 18.72 9.88
CA TYR A 181 -8.47 19.04 11.28
C TYR A 181 -9.61 19.73 12.04
N GLU A 182 -10.80 19.80 11.43
CA GLU A 182 -12.01 20.38 12.02
C GLU A 182 -13.14 19.33 12.20
N GLY A 183 -12.88 18.08 11.80
CA GLY A 183 -13.81 16.96 11.97
C GLY A 183 -14.43 16.46 10.67
N GLY A 184 -13.81 16.72 9.53
CA GLY A 184 -14.24 16.24 8.24
C GLY A 184 -13.12 15.80 7.33
N LEU A 185 -13.51 15.13 6.27
CA LEU A 185 -12.61 14.56 5.28
C LEU A 185 -13.00 15.05 3.88
N TYR A 186 -12.05 15.67 3.17
CA TYR A 186 -12.17 15.86 1.74
C TYR A 186 -11.71 14.59 1.03
N TYR A 187 -12.40 14.22 -0.04
CA TYR A 187 -11.96 13.12 -0.91
C TYR A 187 -12.29 13.42 -2.38
N VAL A 188 -11.51 12.81 -3.25
CA VAL A 188 -11.66 12.99 -4.70
C VAL A 188 -12.11 11.70 -5.36
N VAL A 189 -13.09 11.82 -6.26
CA VAL A 189 -13.62 10.73 -7.09
C VAL A 189 -13.42 11.09 -8.55
N ASN A 190 -12.76 10.21 -9.31
CA ASN A 190 -12.55 10.40 -10.74
C ASN A 190 -13.73 9.78 -11.51
N GLU A 191 -14.54 10.62 -12.16
CA GLU A 191 -15.67 10.21 -12.98
C GLU A 191 -15.64 10.93 -14.33
N GLY A 192 -15.64 10.17 -15.42
CA GLY A 192 -15.76 10.72 -16.77
C GLY A 192 -14.62 11.62 -17.22
N GLY A 193 -13.43 11.50 -16.62
CA GLY A 193 -12.22 12.24 -17.00
C GLY A 193 -12.02 13.58 -16.31
N LEU A 194 -12.91 13.97 -15.40
CA LEU A 194 -12.74 15.11 -14.50
C LEU A 194 -13.08 14.71 -13.07
N PRO A 195 -12.25 15.11 -12.08
CA PRO A 195 -12.46 14.74 -10.68
C PRO A 195 -13.60 15.53 -10.04
N TYR A 196 -14.28 14.90 -9.10
CA TYR A 196 -15.26 15.50 -8.20
C TYR A 196 -14.69 15.53 -6.79
N ILE A 197 -14.80 16.66 -6.10
CA ILE A 197 -14.41 16.80 -4.69
C ILE A 197 -15.64 16.73 -3.82
N TYR A 198 -15.59 15.85 -2.83
CA TYR A 198 -16.61 15.65 -1.82
C TYR A 198 -16.04 15.99 -0.44
N TYR A 199 -16.94 16.26 0.47
CA TYR A 199 -16.65 16.45 1.90
C TYR A 199 -17.51 15.51 2.72
N TYR A 200 -16.91 14.74 3.60
CA TYR A 200 -17.59 13.87 4.55
C TYR A 200 -17.39 14.41 5.97
N ASP A 201 -18.49 14.75 6.64
CA ASP A 201 -18.48 15.18 8.03
C ASP A 201 -18.51 13.96 8.96
N LEU A 202 -17.48 13.80 9.79
CA LEU A 202 -17.30 12.64 10.67
C LEU A 202 -18.32 12.61 11.81
N THR A 203 -18.93 13.75 12.18
CA THR A 203 -19.92 13.86 13.24
C THR A 203 -21.32 13.54 12.74
N SER A 204 -21.77 14.23 11.69
CA SER A 204 -23.11 14.06 11.12
C SER A 204 -23.23 12.82 10.24
N LYS A 205 -22.09 12.25 9.79
CA LYS A 205 -22.01 11.14 8.84
C LYS A 205 -22.61 11.47 7.47
N GLN A 206 -22.58 12.75 7.09
CA GLN A 206 -23.15 13.23 5.83
C GLN A 206 -22.05 13.57 4.82
N THR A 207 -22.31 13.19 3.57
CA THR A 207 -21.49 13.56 2.43
C THR A 207 -22.07 14.77 1.71
N THR A 208 -21.23 15.72 1.35
CA THR A 208 -21.58 16.91 0.59
C THR A 208 -20.68 17.00 -0.65
N LEU A 209 -21.28 17.11 -1.84
CA LEU A 209 -20.55 17.43 -3.06
C LEU A 209 -20.07 18.88 -2.97
N LYS A 210 -18.74 19.11 -3.09
CA LYS A 210 -18.15 20.45 -3.21
C LYS A 210 -18.14 20.94 -4.65
N GLY A 211 -17.95 20.01 -5.60
CA GLY A 211 -18.07 20.31 -7.03
C GLY A 211 -17.07 19.54 -7.88
N GLN A 212 -17.30 19.60 -9.17
CA GLN A 212 -16.37 19.10 -10.19
C GLN A 212 -15.22 20.08 -10.35
N VAL A 213 -13.97 19.60 -10.46
CA VAL A 213 -12.79 20.43 -10.64
C VAL A 213 -12.08 20.16 -11.95
N TYR A 214 -11.48 21.22 -12.52
CA TYR A 214 -10.72 21.10 -13.76
C TYR A 214 -9.25 20.83 -13.45
N THR A 215 -8.75 19.63 -13.82
CA THR A 215 -7.38 19.17 -13.52
C THR A 215 -6.63 18.63 -14.76
N PHE A 216 -7.15 18.84 -15.98
CA PHE A 216 -6.65 18.28 -17.26
C PHE A 216 -6.71 16.76 -17.37
N THR A 217 -6.66 16.01 -16.26
CA THR A 217 -6.65 14.55 -16.16
C THR A 217 -7.19 14.12 -14.80
N ASP A 218 -7.35 12.82 -14.60
CA ASP A 218 -7.74 12.24 -13.30
C ASP A 218 -6.78 12.66 -12.19
N ALA A 219 -7.34 12.92 -11.00
CA ALA A 219 -6.58 13.21 -9.80
C ALA A 219 -5.90 11.93 -9.27
N ASN A 220 -4.67 12.07 -8.77
CA ASN A 220 -3.94 10.99 -8.13
C ASN A 220 -4.09 11.03 -6.61
N ASP A 221 -4.07 12.24 -6.03
CA ASP A 221 -4.10 12.45 -4.59
C ASP A 221 -4.56 13.87 -4.27
N LEU A 222 -4.97 14.10 -3.02
CA LEU A 222 -5.33 15.42 -2.54
C LEU A 222 -4.88 15.63 -1.09
N ALA A 223 -4.54 16.88 -0.74
CA ALA A 223 -4.24 17.30 0.64
C ALA A 223 -4.96 18.59 1.00
N TYR A 224 -5.27 18.75 2.29
CA TYR A 224 -5.84 19.98 2.82
C TYR A 224 -4.81 20.73 3.67
N ASP A 225 -4.66 22.02 3.43
CA ASP A 225 -3.86 22.91 4.26
C ASP A 225 -4.76 23.61 5.28
N PRO A 226 -4.67 23.26 6.56
CA PRO A 226 -5.50 23.87 7.61
C PRO A 226 -5.12 25.32 7.92
N VAL A 227 -3.89 25.74 7.59
CA VAL A 227 -3.39 27.10 7.81
C VAL A 227 -3.99 28.06 6.79
N ASN A 228 -3.88 27.74 5.50
CA ASN A 228 -4.34 28.57 4.41
C ASN A 228 -5.76 28.28 3.96
N LYS A 229 -6.39 27.21 4.48
CA LYS A 229 -7.75 26.77 4.15
C LYS A 229 -7.94 26.47 2.66
N VAL A 230 -6.97 25.78 2.06
CA VAL A 230 -6.96 25.41 0.66
C VAL A 230 -6.75 23.90 0.47
N LEU A 231 -7.21 23.39 -0.66
CA LEU A 231 -6.95 22.02 -1.11
C LEU A 231 -5.86 22.04 -2.19
N TYR A 232 -4.97 21.08 -2.11
CA TYR A 232 -4.02 20.76 -3.18
C TYR A 232 -4.40 19.41 -3.80
N VAL A 233 -4.36 19.36 -5.13
CA VAL A 233 -4.69 18.15 -5.92
C VAL A 233 -3.54 17.88 -6.87
N VAL A 234 -2.99 16.67 -6.81
CA VAL A 234 -2.04 16.15 -7.79
C VAL A 234 -2.79 15.43 -8.89
N ALA A 235 -2.58 15.84 -10.14
CA ALA A 235 -3.18 15.21 -11.32
C ALA A 235 -2.18 15.18 -12.48
N GLY A 236 -1.77 13.98 -12.90
CA GLY A 236 -0.74 13.81 -13.93
C GLY A 236 0.60 14.44 -13.52
N PHE A 237 1.05 15.46 -14.26
CA PHE A 237 2.27 16.24 -13.96
C PHE A 237 1.99 17.56 -13.25
N TYR A 238 0.76 17.77 -12.80
CA TYR A 238 0.32 19.06 -12.29
C TYR A 238 0.01 18.99 -10.80
N LEU A 239 0.31 20.10 -10.12
CA LEU A 239 -0.16 20.39 -8.77
C LEU A 239 -1.11 21.59 -8.86
N PHE A 240 -2.35 21.38 -8.40
CA PHE A 240 -3.40 22.40 -8.41
C PHE A 240 -3.76 22.81 -6.99
N GLN A 241 -4.16 24.08 -6.84
CA GLN A 241 -4.71 24.61 -5.60
C GLN A 241 -6.18 25.02 -5.82
N PHE A 242 -7.05 24.65 -4.90
CA PHE A 242 -8.46 25.03 -4.88
C PHE A 242 -8.85 25.64 -3.55
N ASN A 243 -9.77 26.59 -3.55
CA ASN A 243 -10.37 27.10 -2.33
C ASN A 243 -11.73 26.42 -2.08
N PRO A 244 -11.85 25.48 -1.13
CA PRO A 244 -13.07 24.69 -0.94
C PRO A 244 -14.29 25.51 -0.50
N SER A 245 -14.08 26.66 0.13
CA SER A 245 -15.18 27.58 0.52
C SER A 245 -15.79 28.37 -0.64
N ARG A 246 -15.12 28.38 -1.79
CA ARG A 246 -15.57 29.06 -3.03
C ARG A 246 -16.04 28.09 -4.10
N MET A 247 -15.97 26.79 -3.85
CA MET A 247 -16.40 25.79 -4.81
C MET A 247 -17.93 25.78 -4.92
N ASP A 248 -18.42 25.64 -6.15
CA ASP A 248 -19.84 25.55 -6.48
C ASP A 248 -20.14 24.14 -7.01
N PRO A 249 -21.03 23.37 -6.34
CA PRO A 249 -21.34 22.01 -6.74
C PRO A 249 -22.09 21.92 -8.08
N THR A 250 -22.60 23.06 -8.59
CA THR A 250 -23.37 23.12 -9.85
C THR A 250 -22.54 23.51 -11.07
N GLN A 251 -21.26 23.83 -10.88
CA GLN A 251 -20.37 24.32 -11.92
C GLN A 251 -19.02 23.58 -11.90
N LEU A 252 -18.29 23.71 -13.03
CA LEU A 252 -16.89 23.33 -13.11
C LEU A 252 -16.02 24.36 -12.37
N ASN A 253 -15.32 23.93 -11.34
CA ASN A 253 -14.47 24.77 -10.51
C ASN A 253 -13.05 24.79 -11.06
N TYR A 254 -12.49 26.00 -11.20
CA TYR A 254 -11.12 26.20 -11.61
C TYR A 254 -10.21 26.44 -10.39
N TRP A 255 -8.93 26.11 -10.57
CA TRP A 255 -7.90 26.34 -9.55
C TRP A 255 -7.72 27.82 -9.19
N THR A 256 -7.25 28.08 -7.99
CA THR A 256 -6.75 29.39 -7.56
C THR A 256 -5.29 29.61 -7.98
N ALA A 257 -4.51 28.51 -7.96
CA ALA A 257 -3.15 28.44 -8.47
C ALA A 257 -2.90 27.04 -9.06
N TYR A 258 -1.93 26.91 -9.98
CA TYR A 258 -1.45 25.61 -10.43
C TYR A 258 0.00 25.68 -10.87
N ARG A 259 0.67 24.53 -10.89
CA ARG A 259 2.02 24.37 -11.42
C ARG A 259 2.13 23.13 -12.29
N ASP A 260 2.67 23.32 -13.50
CA ASP A 260 3.17 22.25 -14.35
C ASP A 260 4.57 21.85 -13.86
N MET A 261 4.70 20.61 -13.39
CA MET A 261 5.95 20.06 -12.87
C MET A 261 6.74 19.28 -13.93
N SER A 262 6.20 19.08 -15.13
CA SER A 262 6.82 18.28 -16.20
C SER A 262 8.13 18.86 -16.74
N GLY A 263 8.26 20.18 -16.73
CA GLY A 263 9.43 20.90 -17.23
C GLY A 263 10.49 21.24 -16.18
N MET A 264 10.29 20.85 -14.94
CA MET A 264 11.27 21.05 -13.88
C MET A 264 12.36 19.99 -14.04
N THR A 265 13.53 20.40 -14.53
CA THR A 265 14.71 19.53 -14.62
C THR A 265 15.02 18.97 -13.23
N ASN A 266 14.97 17.67 -13.10
CA ASN A 266 15.16 16.83 -11.89
C ASN A 266 13.92 16.65 -11.00
N ILE A 267 12.75 17.21 -11.31
CA ILE A 267 11.53 16.85 -10.58
C ILE A 267 10.78 15.79 -11.38
N PRO A 268 10.71 14.58 -10.84
CA PRO A 268 9.93 13.50 -11.42
C PRO A 268 8.43 13.79 -11.33
N SER A 269 7.63 12.96 -11.96
CA SER A 269 6.18 13.06 -11.91
C SER A 269 5.67 13.08 -10.45
N PRO A 270 4.93 14.11 -10.03
CA PRO A 270 4.30 14.14 -8.71
C PRO A 270 3.36 12.95 -8.56
N ARG A 271 3.31 12.37 -7.36
CA ARG A 271 2.51 11.17 -7.10
C ARG A 271 1.51 11.41 -5.98
N THR A 272 2.00 11.94 -4.87
CA THR A 272 1.21 12.17 -3.67
C THR A 272 1.51 13.54 -3.10
N VAL A 273 0.62 14.06 -2.27
CA VAL A 273 0.72 15.41 -1.70
C VAL A 273 0.28 15.40 -0.23
N ALA A 274 0.96 16.18 0.60
CA ALA A 274 0.59 16.44 1.99
C ALA A 274 0.81 17.92 2.33
N CYS A 275 0.20 18.38 3.43
CA CYS A 275 0.39 19.73 3.93
C CYS A 275 0.96 19.72 5.34
N LYS A 276 1.91 20.63 5.60
CA LYS A 276 2.52 20.84 6.91
C LYS A 276 2.85 22.31 7.10
N ASP A 277 2.37 22.91 8.19
CA ASP A 277 2.70 24.29 8.60
C ASP A 277 2.51 25.32 7.48
N GLY A 278 1.44 25.20 6.69
CA GLY A 278 1.11 26.10 5.59
C GLY A 278 1.97 25.93 4.34
N ASN A 279 2.78 24.88 4.26
CA ASN A 279 3.53 24.51 3.06
C ASN A 279 2.97 23.21 2.48
N VAL A 280 3.14 23.03 1.18
CA VAL A 280 2.76 21.79 0.49
C VAL A 280 3.99 20.93 0.21
N TYR A 281 3.86 19.64 0.45
CA TYR A 281 4.90 18.64 0.25
C TYR A 281 4.44 17.65 -0.79
N VAL A 282 5.29 17.35 -1.75
CA VAL A 282 5.01 16.44 -2.85
C VAL A 282 6.05 15.33 -2.85
N LEU A 283 5.61 14.08 -2.87
CA LEU A 283 6.49 12.99 -3.29
C LEU A 283 6.43 12.86 -4.80
N ALA A 284 7.56 13.03 -5.41
CA ALA A 284 7.73 12.94 -6.85
C ALA A 284 8.68 11.81 -7.20
N ARG A 285 8.30 10.99 -8.20
CA ARG A 285 9.09 9.83 -8.60
C ARG A 285 9.93 10.12 -9.83
N GLY A 286 11.26 9.92 -9.71
CA GLY A 286 12.24 9.98 -10.79
C GLY A 286 12.57 8.60 -11.38
N TYR A 287 13.58 8.60 -12.25
CA TYR A 287 14.20 7.38 -12.73
C TYR A 287 15.06 6.79 -11.60
N GLY A 288 14.46 5.93 -10.76
CA GLY A 288 15.18 5.13 -9.76
C GLY A 288 15.12 5.63 -8.32
N ASN A 289 14.59 6.83 -8.04
CA ASN A 289 14.43 7.38 -6.69
C ASN A 289 13.10 8.12 -6.50
N THR A 290 12.71 8.30 -5.26
CA THR A 290 11.57 9.12 -4.85
C THR A 290 12.10 10.36 -4.16
N GLU A 291 11.63 11.52 -4.54
CA GLU A 291 12.07 12.81 -4.01
C GLU A 291 10.96 13.49 -3.21
N LEU A 292 11.28 13.94 -2.00
CA LEU A 292 10.43 14.83 -1.21
C LEU A 292 10.73 16.28 -1.59
N ILE A 293 9.69 16.97 -2.05
CA ILE A 293 9.76 18.33 -2.53
C ILE A 293 8.80 19.18 -1.72
N ARG A 294 9.26 20.30 -1.19
CA ARG A 294 8.42 21.32 -0.57
C ARG A 294 8.15 22.44 -1.54
N ALA A 295 6.91 22.90 -1.61
CA ALA A 295 6.53 24.11 -2.31
C ALA A 295 5.90 25.13 -1.36
N ASP A 296 5.95 26.41 -1.72
CA ASP A 296 5.21 27.47 -1.05
C ASP A 296 3.71 27.43 -1.41
N VAL A 297 2.91 28.16 -0.66
CA VAL A 297 1.45 28.20 -0.85
C VAL A 297 1.04 28.70 -2.23
N ASP A 298 1.83 29.59 -2.84
CA ASP A 298 1.54 30.18 -4.15
C ASP A 298 2.06 29.31 -5.31
N LEU A 299 2.69 28.19 -5.02
CA LEU A 299 3.29 27.26 -5.97
C LEU A 299 4.34 27.92 -6.88
N THR A 300 5.06 28.90 -6.35
CA THR A 300 6.10 29.65 -7.08
C THR A 300 7.50 29.10 -6.82
N THR A 301 7.75 28.63 -5.61
CA THR A 301 9.05 28.12 -5.17
C THR A 301 8.97 26.64 -4.85
N PHE A 302 9.91 25.86 -5.39
CA PHE A 302 10.02 24.42 -5.16
C PHE A 302 11.43 24.09 -4.66
N THR A 303 11.51 23.36 -3.56
CA THR A 303 12.78 22.97 -2.96
C THR A 303 12.80 21.47 -2.73
N LYS A 304 13.73 20.76 -3.35
CA LYS A 304 14.02 19.36 -3.00
C LYS A 304 14.60 19.31 -1.60
N LEU A 305 13.97 18.55 -0.71
CA LEU A 305 14.42 18.38 0.67
C LEU A 305 15.28 17.14 0.81
N ALA A 306 14.79 15.99 0.31
CA ALA A 306 15.41 14.70 0.53
C ALA A 306 15.13 13.73 -0.63
N GLU A 307 15.89 12.64 -0.66
CA GLU A 307 15.51 11.40 -1.31
C GLU A 307 14.96 10.46 -0.26
N VAL A 308 13.82 9.83 -0.56
CA VAL A 308 13.15 8.88 0.33
C VAL A 308 13.29 7.49 -0.28
N ASP A 309 13.95 6.58 0.42
CA ASP A 309 14.20 5.22 -0.05
C ASP A 309 12.97 4.33 0.12
N LEU A 310 11.93 4.64 -0.65
CA LEU A 310 10.75 3.80 -0.76
C LEU A 310 11.02 2.70 -1.79
N MET A 311 10.59 1.46 -1.52
CA MET A 311 10.77 0.36 -2.47
C MET A 311 10.11 0.69 -3.81
N VAL A 312 10.94 0.91 -4.82
CA VAL A 312 10.67 1.69 -6.04
C VAL A 312 9.74 1.03 -7.05
N GLU A 313 9.41 -0.26 -6.88
CA GLU A 313 8.61 -1.01 -7.87
C GLU A 313 7.13 -0.70 -7.82
N ASN A 314 6.65 -0.08 -6.75
CA ASN A 314 5.23 0.10 -6.51
C ASN A 314 4.78 1.55 -6.74
N ARG A 315 3.51 1.68 -7.14
CA ARG A 315 2.86 2.98 -7.27
C ARG A 315 2.55 3.51 -5.86
N LEU A 316 2.90 4.77 -5.60
CA LEU A 316 2.46 5.50 -4.41
C LEU A 316 1.00 5.92 -4.60
N ASN A 317 0.19 5.80 -3.56
CA ASN A 317 -1.24 6.07 -3.62
C ASN A 317 -1.61 7.38 -2.91
N GLU A 318 -1.32 7.48 -1.62
CA GLU A 318 -1.70 8.62 -0.77
C GLU A 318 -0.56 8.98 0.16
N MET A 319 -0.44 10.26 0.51
CA MET A 319 0.47 10.74 1.54
C MET A 319 -0.23 11.75 2.42
N ASP A 320 -0.02 11.67 3.73
CA ASP A 320 -0.47 12.70 4.66
C ASP A 320 0.59 12.95 5.74
N TYR A 321 0.44 14.07 6.45
CA TYR A 321 1.31 14.47 7.55
C TYR A 321 0.56 14.39 8.88
N ASP A 322 1.13 13.69 9.85
CA ASP A 322 0.60 13.63 11.21
C ASP A 322 1.36 14.62 12.11
N PRO A 323 0.72 15.71 12.55
CA PRO A 323 1.34 16.69 13.44
C PRO A 323 1.63 16.13 14.84
N THR A 324 1.00 15.01 15.23
CA THR A 324 1.23 14.37 16.54
C THR A 324 2.57 13.65 16.58
N THR A 325 2.91 12.94 15.50
CA THR A 325 4.18 12.22 15.38
C THR A 325 5.28 13.04 14.71
N GLY A 326 4.90 14.07 13.95
CA GLY A 326 5.82 14.87 13.14
C GLY A 326 6.30 14.17 11.87
N LEU A 327 5.63 13.09 11.45
CA LEU A 327 6.02 12.25 10.33
C LEU A 327 5.03 12.37 9.16
N PHE A 328 5.54 12.16 7.97
CA PHE A 328 4.73 11.87 6.79
C PHE A 328 4.46 10.37 6.72
N TYR A 329 3.25 10.02 6.36
CA TYR A 329 2.83 8.64 6.11
C TYR A 329 2.45 8.50 4.64
N VAL A 330 2.91 7.43 3.99
CA VAL A 330 2.60 7.16 2.59
C VAL A 330 2.25 5.69 2.37
N THR A 331 1.25 5.44 1.56
CA THR A 331 0.85 4.08 1.16
C THR A 331 1.29 3.76 -0.26
N ASP A 332 1.51 2.48 -0.56
CA ASP A 332 1.83 2.01 -1.90
C ASP A 332 0.82 0.96 -2.41
N SER A 333 0.91 0.65 -3.71
CA SER A 333 0.03 -0.35 -4.36
C SER A 333 0.29 -1.80 -3.93
N ALA A 334 1.34 -2.07 -3.15
CA ALA A 334 1.60 -3.37 -2.51
C ALA A 334 1.05 -3.45 -1.08
N HIS A 335 0.20 -2.49 -0.68
CA HIS A 335 -0.43 -2.39 0.64
C HIS A 335 0.57 -2.23 1.79
N ARG A 336 1.65 -1.47 1.55
CA ARG A 336 2.63 -1.10 2.56
C ARG A 336 2.38 0.33 3.01
N LEU A 337 2.60 0.57 4.30
CA LEU A 337 2.61 1.89 4.92
C LEU A 337 4.05 2.22 5.30
N TYR A 338 4.52 3.38 4.90
CA TYR A 338 5.82 3.93 5.26
C TYR A 338 5.62 5.20 6.07
N SER A 339 6.56 5.50 6.97
CA SER A 339 6.64 6.78 7.65
C SER A 339 8.05 7.35 7.51
N PHE A 340 8.17 8.65 7.33
CA PHE A 340 9.45 9.35 7.18
C PHE A 340 9.33 10.81 7.62
N ASP A 341 10.46 11.43 7.93
CA ASP A 341 10.54 12.86 8.24
C ASP A 341 11.00 13.70 7.02
N GLU A 342 11.18 15.00 7.21
CA GLU A 342 11.65 15.91 6.15
C GLU A 342 13.07 15.61 5.65
N THR A 343 13.85 14.83 6.39
CA THR A 343 15.18 14.38 5.97
C THR A 343 15.13 13.13 5.09
N GLY A 344 13.95 12.54 4.92
CA GLY A 344 13.73 11.29 4.19
C GLY A 344 14.10 10.04 4.99
N ALA A 345 14.38 10.17 6.29
CA ALA A 345 14.65 9.04 7.17
C ALA A 345 13.36 8.25 7.44
N ILE A 346 13.38 6.94 7.13
CA ILE A 346 12.26 5.98 7.29
C ILE A 346 12.34 5.30 8.66
#